data_a0c0af08e3dc4ee903eda7f2b329a73c
#
_entry.id   a0c0af08e3dc4ee903eda7f2b329a73c
#
_cell.length_a   1.000
_cell.length_b   1.000
_cell.length_c   1.000
_cell.angle_alpha   90.00
_cell.angle_beta   90.00
_cell.angle_gamma   90.00
#
_symmetry.space_group_name_H-M   'P 1'
#
loop_
_entity.id
_entity.type
_entity.pdbx_description
1 polymer ?
#
loop_
_entity_poly.entity_id
_entity_poly.type
_entity_poly.pdbx_seq_one_letter_code
_entity_poly.pdbx_strand_id
1 'polypeptide(L)'
;MFRNRALTFSERLGWEVTVRDGYERDVFDDANPLYLVSVDPRTHEYWGSLRLLPTTGPNMLRDVFPYLLDEGEYIESATIWESSRICAVAVDGQPQRSRNGVNFVLSELIAGIGEVAIIAGLTQIVSVFDARIYRVLKAVGCNPQLIGRPRRIGGTMSYAGLFDTGEGLLQALQAFREELGIEAPEANELAFA
;
A
#
# COMPACT_ATOMS: atom_id res chain seq x y z
N MET A 1 -4.17 14.06 0.93
CA MET A 1 -3.16 12.99 0.89
C MET A 1 -1.87 13.38 1.61
N PHE A 2 -1.00 14.28 1.14
CA PHE A 2 0.33 14.60 1.70
C PHE A 2 0.35 15.04 3.18
N ARG A 3 -0.69 15.74 3.65
CA ARG A 3 -0.83 16.07 5.08
C ARG A 3 -0.99 14.81 5.95
N ASN A 4 -1.79 13.85 5.49
CA ASN A 4 -1.98 12.59 6.22
C ASN A 4 -0.75 11.69 6.16
N ARG A 5 0.11 11.83 5.14
CA ARG A 5 1.42 11.19 5.10
C ARG A 5 2.34 11.77 6.19
N ALA A 6 2.37 13.08 6.39
CA ALA A 6 3.13 13.72 7.47
C ALA A 6 2.69 13.19 8.85
N LEU A 7 1.39 13.19 9.13
CA LEU A 7 0.82 12.63 10.37
C LEU A 7 1.17 11.14 10.55
N THR A 8 1.14 10.37 9.47
CA THR A 8 1.40 8.93 9.53
C THR A 8 2.88 8.61 9.71
N PHE A 9 3.75 9.14 8.85
CA PHE A 9 5.15 8.72 8.78
C PHE A 9 6.03 9.49 9.76
N SER A 10 5.84 10.80 9.90
CA SER A 10 6.60 11.61 10.84
C SER A 10 6.09 11.44 12.27
N GLU A 11 4.83 11.79 12.54
CA GLU A 11 4.33 11.88 13.90
C GLU A 11 4.04 10.51 14.52
N ARG A 12 3.32 9.63 13.81
CA ARG A 12 2.90 8.34 14.37
C ARG A 12 3.97 7.26 14.31
N LEU A 13 4.74 7.18 13.21
CA LEU A 13 5.76 6.15 13.00
C LEU A 13 7.16 6.62 13.37
N GLY A 14 7.37 7.94 13.52
CA GLY A 14 8.66 8.51 13.86
C GLY A 14 9.74 8.27 12.80
N TRP A 15 9.35 8.16 11.53
CA TRP A 15 10.28 8.00 10.43
C TRP A 15 10.94 9.33 10.08
N GLU A 16 12.21 9.28 9.70
CA GLU A 16 12.93 10.43 9.15
C GLU A 16 12.43 10.73 7.73
N VAL A 17 11.40 11.56 7.62
CA VAL A 17 10.80 11.99 6.37
C VAL A 17 10.83 13.51 6.26
N THR A 18 10.86 14.03 5.04
CA THR A 18 10.86 15.48 4.80
C THR A 18 9.44 16.03 4.91
N VAL A 19 9.18 16.84 5.94
CA VAL A 19 7.92 17.56 6.11
C VAL A 19 8.16 19.06 5.93
N ARG A 20 7.40 19.69 5.02
CA ARG A 20 7.40 21.15 4.82
C ARG A 20 5.97 21.65 4.85
N ASP A 21 5.70 22.68 5.65
CA ASP A 21 4.38 23.30 5.82
C ASP A 21 3.27 22.29 6.18
N GLY A 22 3.63 21.22 6.91
CA GLY A 22 2.70 20.15 7.29
C GLY A 22 2.43 19.11 6.19
N TYR A 23 3.18 19.11 5.09
CA TYR A 23 3.08 18.15 4.00
C TYR A 23 4.34 17.30 3.93
N GLU A 24 4.18 15.97 3.86
CA GLU A 24 5.28 15.05 3.56
C GLU A 24 5.32 14.79 2.04
N ARG A 25 6.44 15.10 1.42
CA ARG A 25 6.77 14.75 0.04
C ARG A 25 8.21 14.27 -0.04
N ASP A 26 8.46 13.34 -0.93
CA ASP A 26 9.79 12.84 -1.25
C ASP A 26 10.09 12.94 -2.76
N VAL A 27 11.32 12.61 -3.15
CA VAL A 27 11.76 12.69 -4.55
C VAL A 27 10.99 11.75 -5.49
N PHE A 28 10.39 10.70 -4.95
CA PHE A 28 9.61 9.74 -5.72
C PHE A 28 8.22 10.28 -6.10
N ASP A 29 7.75 11.33 -5.45
CA ASP A 29 6.53 12.02 -5.84
C ASP A 29 6.70 12.82 -7.15
N ASP A 30 7.95 13.06 -7.57
CA ASP A 30 8.29 13.71 -8.84
C ASP A 30 8.61 12.68 -9.95
N ALA A 31 8.60 11.38 -9.63
CA ALA A 31 8.85 10.28 -10.57
C ALA A 31 7.59 9.81 -11.33
N ASN A 32 6.58 10.66 -11.44
CA ASN A 32 5.29 10.38 -12.09
C ASN A 32 4.59 9.12 -11.53
N PRO A 33 4.39 9.03 -10.21
CA PRO A 33 3.74 7.88 -9.60
C PRO A 33 2.24 7.83 -9.88
N LEU A 34 1.66 6.63 -9.83
CA LEU A 34 0.23 6.45 -9.70
C LEU A 34 -0.15 6.51 -8.20
N TYR A 35 -1.17 7.29 -7.86
CA TYR A 35 -1.75 7.28 -6.52
C TYR A 35 -3.12 6.59 -6.54
N LEU A 36 -3.33 5.66 -5.61
CA LEU A 36 -4.66 5.21 -5.25
C LEU A 36 -5.13 6.05 -4.07
N VAL A 37 -6.34 6.59 -4.19
CA VAL A 37 -6.95 7.43 -3.15
C VAL A 37 -8.34 6.91 -2.84
N SER A 38 -8.55 6.55 -1.57
CA SER A 38 -9.88 6.20 -1.04
C SER A 38 -10.55 7.44 -0.48
N VAL A 39 -11.78 7.68 -0.88
CA VAL A 39 -12.59 8.84 -0.47
C VAL A 39 -14.01 8.39 -0.12
N ASP A 40 -14.71 9.18 0.69
CA ASP A 40 -16.15 9.03 0.89
C ASP A 40 -16.88 9.30 -0.43
N PRO A 41 -17.71 8.38 -0.92
CA PRO A 41 -18.40 8.54 -2.20
C PRO A 41 -19.42 9.69 -2.20
N ARG A 42 -19.89 10.16 -1.04
CA ARG A 42 -20.88 11.22 -0.91
C ARG A 42 -20.27 12.58 -0.61
N THR A 43 -19.26 12.62 0.28
CA THR A 43 -18.66 13.88 0.75
C THR A 43 -17.33 14.18 0.09
N HIS A 44 -16.73 13.21 -0.60
CA HIS A 44 -15.37 13.24 -1.15
C HIS A 44 -14.28 13.48 -0.09
N GLU A 45 -14.59 13.23 1.18
CA GLU A 45 -13.59 13.29 2.23
C GLU A 45 -12.54 12.20 2.05
N TYR A 46 -11.29 12.57 2.29
CA TYR A 46 -10.14 11.67 2.18
C TYR A 46 -10.14 10.62 3.29
N TRP A 47 -10.11 9.35 2.91
CA TRP A 47 -10.00 8.21 3.83
C TRP A 47 -8.63 7.55 3.84
N GLY A 48 -7.95 7.53 2.70
CA GLY A 48 -6.65 6.88 2.61
C GLY A 48 -6.01 7.00 1.24
N SER A 49 -4.74 6.62 1.15
CA SER A 49 -4.02 6.56 -0.10
C SER A 49 -2.79 5.66 -0.03
N LEU A 50 -2.30 5.28 -1.19
CA LEU A 50 -0.99 4.69 -1.39
C LEU A 50 -0.39 5.19 -2.70
N ARG A 51 0.90 4.95 -2.89
CA ARG A 51 1.66 5.28 -4.09
C ARG A 51 2.14 4.01 -4.77
N LEU A 52 2.02 3.96 -6.10
CA LEU A 52 2.59 2.92 -6.95
C LEU A 52 3.65 3.51 -7.88
N LEU A 53 4.77 2.81 -8.02
CA LEU A 53 5.89 3.18 -8.89
C LEU A 53 6.37 1.96 -9.68
N PRO A 54 6.67 2.09 -10.99
CA PRO A 54 7.33 1.03 -11.75
C PRO A 54 8.70 0.71 -11.16
N THR A 55 9.05 -0.58 -11.02
CA THR A 55 10.40 -0.95 -10.54
C THR A 55 11.50 -0.71 -11.56
N THR A 56 11.17 -0.45 -12.81
CA THR A 56 12.10 -0.04 -13.86
C THR A 56 12.60 1.40 -13.71
N GLY A 57 11.92 2.20 -12.88
CA GLY A 57 12.28 3.57 -12.54
C GLY A 57 12.73 3.73 -11.08
N PRO A 58 12.88 4.99 -10.62
CA PRO A 58 13.18 5.27 -9.20
C PRO A 58 12.13 4.66 -8.29
N ASN A 59 12.56 3.93 -7.26
CA ASN A 59 11.68 3.32 -6.29
C ASN A 59 12.36 3.18 -4.92
N MET A 60 11.57 3.06 -3.86
CA MET A 60 12.09 3.11 -2.50
C MET A 60 12.90 1.86 -2.13
N LEU A 61 12.49 0.67 -2.60
CA LEU A 61 13.21 -0.55 -2.29
C LEU A 61 14.63 -0.49 -2.81
N ARG A 62 14.82 -0.02 -4.07
CA ARG A 62 16.14 0.09 -4.69
C ARG A 62 16.97 1.25 -4.11
N ASP A 63 16.37 2.43 -3.94
CA ASP A 63 17.12 3.68 -3.73
C ASP A 63 17.20 4.08 -2.23
N VAL A 64 16.29 3.55 -1.38
CA VAL A 64 16.25 3.85 0.07
C VAL A 64 16.50 2.62 0.92
N PHE A 65 15.98 1.45 0.54
CA PHE A 65 16.02 0.22 1.32
C PHE A 65 16.77 -0.95 0.65
N PRO A 66 17.83 -0.74 -0.16
CA PRO A 66 18.52 -1.84 -0.85
C PRO A 66 19.10 -2.87 0.12
N TYR A 67 19.39 -2.47 1.34
CA TYR A 67 19.91 -3.33 2.40
C TYR A 67 18.89 -4.34 2.96
N LEU A 68 17.62 -4.27 2.55
CA LEU A 68 16.62 -5.31 2.83
C LEU A 68 16.76 -6.51 1.89
N LEU A 69 17.39 -6.35 0.73
CA LEU A 69 17.70 -7.43 -0.20
C LEU A 69 19.06 -8.07 0.14
N ASP A 70 19.32 -9.26 -0.36
CA ASP A 70 20.63 -9.86 -0.29
C ASP A 70 21.60 -9.11 -1.24
N GLU A 71 22.91 -9.23 -0.98
CA GLU A 71 23.93 -8.47 -1.70
C GLU A 71 23.89 -8.77 -3.21
N GLY A 72 23.78 -7.72 -4.02
CA GLY A 72 23.68 -7.82 -5.49
C GLY A 72 22.27 -8.14 -6.01
N GLU A 73 21.30 -8.38 -5.16
CA GLU A 73 19.90 -8.55 -5.57
C GLU A 73 19.21 -7.20 -5.78
N TYR A 74 18.37 -7.14 -6.79
CA TYR A 74 17.46 -6.02 -7.05
C TYR A 74 16.21 -6.50 -7.77
N ILE A 75 15.14 -5.75 -7.64
CA ILE A 75 13.87 -6.03 -8.33
C ILE A 75 13.69 -4.98 -9.42
N GLU A 76 13.70 -5.41 -10.67
CA GLU A 76 13.46 -4.56 -11.83
C GLU A 76 12.69 -5.35 -12.90
N SER A 77 11.46 -4.94 -13.18
CA SER A 77 10.60 -5.54 -14.18
C SER A 77 9.49 -4.57 -14.61
N ALA A 78 9.14 -4.58 -15.90
CA ALA A 78 8.01 -3.80 -16.39
C ALA A 78 6.65 -4.23 -15.81
N THR A 79 6.55 -5.48 -15.33
CA THR A 79 5.33 -6.06 -14.76
C THR A 79 5.34 -6.14 -13.24
N ILE A 80 6.37 -5.57 -12.59
CA ILE A 80 6.45 -5.47 -11.12
C ILE A 80 6.49 -4.00 -10.74
N TRP A 81 5.50 -3.55 -9.96
CA TRP A 81 5.48 -2.20 -9.43
C TRP A 81 5.67 -2.20 -7.92
N GLU A 82 6.25 -1.12 -7.39
CA GLU A 82 6.38 -0.93 -5.94
C GLU A 82 5.15 -0.23 -5.37
N SER A 83 4.57 -0.79 -4.29
CA SER A 83 3.59 -0.11 -3.45
C SER A 83 4.27 0.51 -2.23
N SER A 84 4.06 1.81 -2.03
CA SER A 84 4.65 2.57 -0.92
C SER A 84 3.68 3.63 -0.38
N ARG A 85 4.05 4.24 0.76
CA ARG A 85 3.31 5.37 1.38
C ARG A 85 1.84 5.07 1.66
N ILE A 86 1.50 3.83 2.06
CA ILE A 86 0.14 3.49 2.44
C ILE A 86 -0.28 4.21 3.72
N CYS A 87 -1.37 4.97 3.63
CA CYS A 87 -1.97 5.72 4.73
C CYS A 87 -3.46 5.47 4.77
N ALA A 88 -4.00 5.22 5.96
CA ALA A 88 -5.43 5.13 6.20
C ALA A 88 -5.78 5.94 7.45
N VAL A 89 -6.83 6.73 7.38
CA VAL A 89 -7.38 7.46 8.52
C VAL A 89 -8.49 6.65 9.19
N ALA A 90 -8.80 6.96 10.43
CA ALA A 90 -10.01 6.46 11.07
C ALA A 90 -11.21 7.24 10.52
N VAL A 91 -12.24 6.53 10.10
CA VAL A 91 -13.47 7.12 9.56
C VAL A 91 -14.62 6.87 10.52
N ASP A 92 -15.27 7.93 10.98
CA ASP A 92 -16.42 7.84 11.86
C ASP A 92 -17.62 7.20 11.13
N GLY A 93 -18.32 6.29 11.82
CA GLY A 93 -19.50 5.61 11.28
C GLY A 93 -19.21 4.44 10.32
N GLN A 94 -17.94 4.18 9.98
CA GLN A 94 -17.56 2.98 9.25
C GLN A 94 -17.08 1.89 10.21
N PRO A 95 -17.23 0.58 9.85
CA PRO A 95 -16.63 -0.49 10.64
C PRO A 95 -15.12 -0.25 10.69
N GLN A 96 -14.66 0.31 11.80
CA GLN A 96 -13.25 0.70 11.97
C GLN A 96 -12.31 -0.48 11.89
N ARG A 97 -12.85 -1.69 12.15
CA ARG A 97 -12.09 -2.94 12.08
C ARG A 97 -13.04 -4.09 11.78
N SER A 98 -12.62 -4.97 10.88
CA SER A 98 -13.20 -6.30 10.76
C SER A 98 -13.05 -7.10 12.07
N ARG A 99 -13.70 -8.26 12.19
CA ARG A 99 -13.48 -9.22 13.27
C ARG A 99 -11.98 -9.52 13.48
N ASN A 100 -11.17 -9.46 12.42
CA ASN A 100 -9.72 -9.67 12.44
C ASN A 100 -8.91 -8.40 12.75
N GLY A 101 -9.56 -7.27 13.10
CA GLY A 101 -8.90 -6.03 13.49
C GLY A 101 -8.32 -5.21 12.33
N VAL A 102 -8.68 -5.52 11.09
CA VAL A 102 -8.22 -4.82 9.89
C VAL A 102 -9.07 -3.56 9.65
N ASN A 103 -8.41 -2.47 9.32
CA ASN A 103 -9.07 -1.22 8.97
C ASN A 103 -9.71 -1.35 7.57
N PHE A 104 -10.97 -0.96 7.44
CA PHE A 104 -11.73 -0.97 6.19
C PHE A 104 -10.98 -0.27 5.04
N VAL A 105 -10.51 0.97 5.27
CA VAL A 105 -9.83 1.77 4.25
C VAL A 105 -8.55 1.07 3.74
N LEU A 106 -7.83 0.39 4.63
CA LEU A 106 -6.64 -0.35 4.24
C LEU A 106 -6.97 -1.53 3.33
N SER A 107 -8.07 -2.25 3.61
CA SER A 107 -8.52 -3.35 2.74
C SER A 107 -8.97 -2.85 1.38
N GLU A 108 -9.66 -1.71 1.30
CA GLU A 108 -10.05 -1.07 0.05
C GLU A 108 -8.84 -0.65 -0.80
N LEU A 109 -7.82 -0.06 -0.16
CA LEU A 109 -6.58 0.28 -0.86
C LEU A 109 -5.85 -0.95 -1.40
N ILE A 110 -5.81 -2.05 -0.64
CA ILE A 110 -5.21 -3.31 -1.10
C ILE A 110 -6.02 -3.90 -2.27
N ALA A 111 -7.35 -3.84 -2.20
CA ALA A 111 -8.21 -4.27 -3.31
C ALA A 111 -7.95 -3.45 -4.58
N GLY A 112 -7.84 -2.12 -4.44
CA GLY A 112 -7.52 -1.21 -5.54
C GLY A 112 -6.15 -1.52 -6.18
N ILE A 113 -5.16 -1.99 -5.42
CA ILE A 113 -3.90 -2.48 -6.01
C ILE A 113 -4.16 -3.66 -6.94
N GLY A 114 -4.99 -4.62 -6.52
CA GLY A 114 -5.35 -5.78 -7.35
C GLY A 114 -6.04 -5.37 -8.65
N GLU A 115 -6.96 -4.42 -8.61
CA GLU A 115 -7.67 -3.89 -9.77
C GLU A 115 -6.71 -3.18 -10.74
N VAL A 116 -5.84 -2.31 -10.24
CA VAL A 116 -4.80 -1.66 -11.05
C VAL A 116 -3.85 -2.68 -11.67
N ALA A 117 -3.46 -3.70 -10.91
CA ALA A 117 -2.57 -4.74 -11.40
C ALA A 117 -3.15 -5.48 -12.61
N ILE A 118 -4.44 -5.81 -12.58
CA ILE A 118 -5.11 -6.44 -13.73
C ILE A 118 -5.14 -5.51 -14.93
N ILE A 119 -5.56 -4.26 -14.73
CA ILE A 119 -5.70 -3.28 -15.82
C ILE A 119 -4.34 -2.99 -16.46
N ALA A 120 -3.28 -2.88 -15.65
CA ALA A 120 -1.93 -2.58 -16.11
C ALA A 120 -1.11 -3.83 -16.51
N GLY A 121 -1.68 -5.03 -16.39
CA GLY A 121 -0.98 -6.28 -16.70
C GLY A 121 0.20 -6.58 -15.76
N LEU A 122 0.11 -6.16 -14.50
CA LEU A 122 1.15 -6.42 -13.53
C LEU A 122 1.07 -7.87 -13.05
N THR A 123 2.21 -8.49 -12.86
CA THR A 123 2.31 -9.86 -12.35
C THR A 123 2.52 -9.90 -10.84
N GLN A 124 3.22 -8.88 -10.31
CA GLN A 124 3.51 -8.79 -8.89
C GLN A 124 3.57 -7.33 -8.43
N ILE A 125 3.36 -7.16 -7.14
CA ILE A 125 3.66 -5.91 -6.41
C ILE A 125 4.78 -6.20 -5.42
N VAL A 126 5.80 -5.35 -5.38
CA VAL A 126 6.79 -5.35 -4.32
C VAL A 126 6.47 -4.25 -3.31
N SER A 127 6.71 -4.48 -2.03
CA SER A 127 6.53 -3.46 -1.01
C SER A 127 7.49 -3.65 0.17
N VAL A 128 7.84 -2.54 0.80
CA VAL A 128 8.50 -2.50 2.12
C VAL A 128 7.45 -2.17 3.17
N PHE A 129 7.34 -3.01 4.18
CA PHE A 129 6.31 -2.88 5.22
C PHE A 129 6.83 -3.30 6.60
N ASP A 130 6.23 -2.77 7.64
CA ASP A 130 6.54 -3.12 9.02
C ASP A 130 5.79 -4.38 9.50
N ALA A 131 6.15 -4.88 10.68
CA ALA A 131 5.52 -6.05 11.28
C ALA A 131 4.02 -5.86 11.55
N ARG A 132 3.52 -4.62 11.68
CA ARG A 132 2.11 -4.34 11.87
C ARG A 132 1.34 -4.51 10.56
N ILE A 133 1.84 -3.92 9.48
CA ILE A 133 1.27 -4.10 8.14
C ILE A 133 1.35 -5.56 7.72
N TYR A 134 2.46 -6.26 8.02
CA TYR A 134 2.58 -7.69 7.73
C TYR A 134 1.46 -8.52 8.36
N ARG A 135 1.09 -8.23 9.61
CA ARG A 135 -0.04 -8.91 10.27
C ARG A 135 -1.38 -8.61 9.59
N VAL A 136 -1.58 -7.36 9.16
CA VAL A 136 -2.79 -6.96 8.44
C VAL A 136 -2.89 -7.67 7.10
N LEU A 137 -1.81 -7.68 6.31
CA LEU A 137 -1.75 -8.37 5.02
C LEU A 137 -2.12 -9.85 5.16
N LYS A 138 -1.57 -10.54 6.16
CA LYS A 138 -1.93 -11.94 6.45
C LYS A 138 -3.40 -12.11 6.83
N ALA A 139 -3.94 -11.18 7.59
CA ALA A 139 -5.35 -11.24 8.02
C ALA A 139 -6.35 -11.06 6.86
N VAL A 140 -5.96 -10.33 5.80
CA VAL A 140 -6.78 -10.19 4.57
C VAL A 140 -6.43 -11.23 3.50
N GLY A 141 -5.66 -12.27 3.84
CA GLY A 141 -5.30 -13.33 2.90
C GLY A 141 -4.15 -12.98 1.93
N CYS A 142 -3.58 -11.78 2.04
CA CYS A 142 -2.41 -11.38 1.25
C CYS A 142 -1.14 -11.95 1.90
N ASN A 143 -0.60 -13.02 1.34
CA ASN A 143 0.60 -13.68 1.84
C ASN A 143 1.80 -13.32 0.97
N PRO A 144 2.65 -12.35 1.39
CA PRO A 144 3.83 -11.99 0.62
C PRO A 144 4.88 -13.11 0.63
N GLN A 145 5.52 -13.32 -0.50
CA GLN A 145 6.80 -13.98 -0.54
C GLN A 145 7.84 -13.00 0.01
N LEU A 146 8.33 -13.24 1.23
CA LEU A 146 9.38 -12.40 1.80
C LEU A 146 10.67 -12.58 0.99
N ILE A 147 11.33 -11.45 0.71
CA ILE A 147 12.60 -11.38 -0.02
C ILE A 147 13.67 -10.74 0.86
N GLY A 148 14.92 -11.17 0.68
CA GLY A 148 16.04 -10.69 1.47
C GLY A 148 15.88 -10.92 2.97
N ARG A 149 16.34 -9.98 3.80
CA ARG A 149 16.39 -10.12 5.27
C ARG A 149 15.67 -8.99 5.98
N PRO A 150 14.81 -9.33 6.97
CA PRO A 150 14.20 -8.31 7.81
C PRO A 150 15.24 -7.45 8.54
N ARG A 151 14.99 -6.14 8.59
CA ARG A 151 15.84 -5.17 9.29
C ARG A 151 14.99 -4.27 10.17
N ARG A 152 15.62 -3.79 11.26
CA ARG A 152 15.00 -2.76 12.08
C ARG A 152 15.19 -1.40 11.41
N ILE A 153 14.08 -0.75 11.05
CA ILE A 153 14.03 0.60 10.48
C ILE A 153 13.26 1.48 11.47
N GLY A 154 13.92 2.48 12.02
CA GLY A 154 13.36 3.23 13.13
C GLY A 154 13.06 2.31 14.33
N GLY A 155 11.86 2.42 14.88
CA GLY A 155 11.40 1.62 16.02
C GLY A 155 10.87 0.24 15.67
N THR A 156 10.69 -0.12 14.38
CA THR A 156 9.96 -1.31 13.95
C THR A 156 10.80 -2.27 13.09
N MET A 157 10.45 -3.57 13.14
CA MET A 157 10.99 -4.56 12.23
C MET A 157 10.30 -4.39 10.87
N SER A 158 11.09 -4.24 9.81
CA SER A 158 10.63 -4.05 8.44
C SER A 158 11.07 -5.19 7.53
N TYR A 159 10.27 -5.45 6.53
CA TYR A 159 10.36 -6.55 5.59
C TYR A 159 10.22 -6.02 4.18
N ALA A 160 10.84 -6.70 3.22
CA ALA A 160 10.51 -6.57 1.81
C ALA A 160 9.76 -7.83 1.36
N GLY A 161 8.77 -7.70 0.50
CA GLY A 161 7.99 -8.83 0.02
C GLY A 161 7.37 -8.58 -1.34
N LEU A 162 7.23 -9.68 -2.10
CA LEU A 162 6.52 -9.76 -3.37
C LEU A 162 5.13 -10.33 -3.14
N PHE A 163 4.16 -9.77 -3.81
CA PHE A 163 2.76 -10.16 -3.79
C PHE A 163 2.32 -10.50 -5.21
N ASP A 164 1.86 -11.71 -5.43
CA ASP A 164 1.24 -12.09 -6.69
C ASP A 164 -0.09 -11.35 -6.87
N THR A 165 -0.33 -10.83 -8.07
CA THR A 165 -1.53 -10.06 -8.41
C THR A 165 -2.58 -10.87 -9.16
N GLY A 166 -2.43 -12.19 -9.20
CA GLY A 166 -3.35 -13.09 -9.90
C GLY A 166 -4.74 -13.21 -9.24
N GLU A 167 -5.58 -14.04 -9.84
CA GLU A 167 -6.97 -14.27 -9.42
C GLU A 167 -7.12 -14.63 -7.92
N GLY A 168 -6.14 -15.32 -7.34
CA GLY A 168 -6.14 -15.69 -5.94
C GLY A 168 -6.16 -14.49 -4.98
N LEU A 169 -5.48 -13.39 -5.34
CA LEU A 169 -5.54 -12.15 -4.57
C LEU A 169 -6.94 -11.55 -4.60
N LEU A 170 -7.55 -11.48 -5.79
CA LEU A 170 -8.90 -10.92 -5.94
C LEU A 170 -9.94 -11.74 -5.18
N GLN A 171 -9.87 -13.06 -5.27
CA GLN A 171 -10.77 -13.95 -4.53
C GLN A 171 -10.64 -13.77 -3.02
N ALA A 172 -9.39 -13.66 -2.51
CA ALA A 172 -9.15 -13.40 -1.09
C ALA A 172 -9.72 -12.04 -0.64
N LEU A 173 -9.55 -11.00 -1.47
CA LEU A 173 -10.07 -9.67 -1.18
C LEU A 173 -11.59 -9.60 -1.27
N GLN A 174 -12.19 -10.31 -2.22
CA GLN A 174 -13.64 -10.41 -2.35
C GLN A 174 -14.25 -11.13 -1.15
N ALA A 175 -13.71 -12.29 -0.75
CA ALA A 175 -14.14 -13.00 0.44
C ALA A 175 -14.04 -12.12 1.70
N PHE A 176 -12.99 -11.30 1.79
CA PHE A 176 -12.81 -10.37 2.90
C PHE A 176 -13.84 -9.22 2.87
N ARG A 177 -14.18 -8.66 1.70
CA ARG A 177 -15.26 -7.67 1.55
C ARG A 177 -16.61 -8.25 1.95
N GLU A 178 -16.93 -9.47 1.52
CA GLU A 178 -18.16 -10.19 1.91
C GLU A 178 -18.25 -10.40 3.43
N GLU A 179 -17.15 -10.78 4.08
CA GLU A 179 -17.08 -10.90 5.56
C GLU A 179 -17.38 -9.57 6.27
N LEU A 180 -17.00 -8.44 5.65
CA LEU A 180 -17.28 -7.10 6.17
C LEU A 180 -18.67 -6.58 5.82
N GLY A 181 -19.43 -7.27 4.97
CA GLY A 181 -20.72 -6.82 4.47
C GLY A 181 -20.60 -5.62 3.51
N ILE A 182 -19.48 -5.52 2.77
CA ILE A 182 -19.18 -4.43 1.85
C ILE A 182 -19.53 -4.91 0.45
N GLU A 183 -20.43 -4.20 -0.22
CA GLU A 183 -20.71 -4.42 -1.63
C GLU A 183 -19.48 -4.03 -2.48
N ALA A 184 -19.18 -4.84 -3.50
CA ALA A 184 -18.13 -4.49 -4.44
C ALA A 184 -18.54 -3.19 -5.20
N PRO A 185 -17.62 -2.24 -5.43
CA PRO A 185 -17.92 -1.08 -6.25
C PRO A 185 -18.37 -1.54 -7.63
N GLU A 186 -19.39 -0.88 -8.19
CA GLU A 186 -19.77 -1.14 -9.57
C GLU A 186 -18.59 -0.82 -10.50
N ALA A 187 -18.37 -1.67 -11.50
CA ALA A 187 -17.21 -1.62 -12.40
C ALA A 187 -17.03 -0.28 -13.19
N ASN A 188 -17.96 0.65 -13.04
CA ASN A 188 -17.95 1.98 -13.67
C ASN A 188 -17.34 3.11 -12.81
N GLU A 189 -16.89 2.83 -11.58
CA GLU A 189 -16.41 3.89 -10.67
C GLU A 189 -14.88 4.08 -10.68
N LEU A 190 -14.15 3.35 -11.50
CA LEU A 190 -12.72 3.60 -11.72
C LEU A 190 -12.55 4.79 -12.67
N ALA A 191 -12.58 6.00 -12.12
CA ALA A 191 -12.21 7.20 -12.86
C ALA A 191 -10.68 7.37 -12.79
N PHE A 192 -10.00 7.21 -13.90
CA PHE A 192 -8.62 7.63 -14.06
C PHE A 192 -8.61 9.15 -14.26
N ALA A 193 -8.04 9.89 -13.30
CA ALA A 193 -7.81 11.32 -13.38
C ALA A 193 -6.35 11.59 -13.80
#